data_5f098d2d3ffc743249cf98e73956200d
#
_entry.id   5f098d2d3ffc743249cf98e73956200d
#
_cell.length_a   1.000
_cell.length_b   1.000
_cell.length_c   1.000
_cell.angle_alpha   90.00
_cell.angle_beta   90.00
_cell.angle_gamma   90.00
#
_symmetry.space_group_name_H-M   'P 1'
#
loop_
_entity.id
_entity.type
_entity.pdbx_description
1 polymer ?
#
loop_
_entity_poly.entity_id
_entity_poly.type
_entity_poly.pdbx_seq_one_letter_code
_entity_poly.pdbx_strand_id
1 'polypeptide(L)'
;MSEDSMRDPNEVVTKLSPRSVPETVARLTGLLNARGVKLFTVIDQGAEANAAGLTLRDTVLVIFGNPAAGTPVMEASPLAALDLPLKVLVWADGPQAKVSYYSPAALAARHQLSADLAAKLASIGPLTDALIAP
;
A
#
# COMPACT_ATOMS: atom_id res chain seq x y z
N MET A 1 10.40 9.38 26.70
CA MET A 1 9.87 8.44 25.70
C MET A 1 9.99 9.08 24.33
N SER A 2 10.60 8.39 23.37
CA SER A 2 10.75 8.95 22.04
C SER A 2 9.42 8.96 21.31
N GLU A 3 9.27 9.86 20.33
CA GLU A 3 8.08 9.94 19.49
C GLU A 3 7.82 8.59 18.78
N ASP A 4 8.88 7.91 18.33
CA ASP A 4 8.76 6.64 17.63
C ASP A 4 8.15 5.55 18.49
N SER A 5 8.42 5.53 19.81
CA SER A 5 7.87 4.53 20.71
C SER A 5 6.37 4.70 20.93
N MET A 6 5.80 5.84 20.52
CA MET A 6 4.37 6.14 20.63
C MET A 6 3.60 5.82 19.33
N ARG A 7 4.30 5.47 18.26
CA ARG A 7 3.68 5.14 16.99
C ARG A 7 3.00 3.77 17.03
N ASP A 8 1.80 3.71 16.49
CA ASP A 8 1.08 2.44 16.35
C ASP A 8 1.70 1.64 15.20
N PRO A 9 2.28 0.44 15.47
CA PRO A 9 2.83 -0.41 14.40
C PRO A 9 1.78 -0.98 13.46
N ASN A 10 0.51 -0.79 13.77
CA ASN A 10 -0.61 -1.27 12.95
C ASN A 10 -1.41 -0.13 12.33
N GLU A 11 -0.87 1.10 12.32
CA GLU A 11 -1.58 2.25 11.79
C GLU A 11 -1.90 2.09 10.31
N VAL A 12 -3.19 2.16 9.98
CA VAL A 12 -3.70 2.13 8.61
C VAL A 12 -4.11 3.55 8.21
N VAL A 13 -3.61 3.99 7.07
CA VAL A 13 -4.06 5.24 6.44
C VAL A 13 -5.15 4.88 5.43
N THR A 14 -6.28 5.59 5.48
CA THR A 14 -7.37 5.42 4.51
C THR A 14 -7.69 6.74 3.86
N LYS A 15 -7.74 6.77 2.53
CA LYS A 15 -8.08 7.93 1.73
C LYS A 15 -9.29 7.60 0.88
N LEU A 16 -10.13 8.60 0.60
CA LEU A 16 -11.32 8.42 -0.23
C LEU A 16 -10.94 8.65 -1.69
N SER A 17 -11.36 7.74 -2.57
CA SER A 17 -11.16 7.92 -4.01
C SER A 17 -12.42 8.53 -4.64
N PRO A 18 -12.28 9.52 -5.55
CA PRO A 18 -13.41 10.06 -6.30
C PRO A 18 -13.85 9.15 -7.45
N ARG A 19 -13.17 8.01 -7.65
CA ARG A 19 -13.42 7.07 -8.74
C ARG A 19 -13.94 5.74 -8.19
N SER A 20 -14.45 4.89 -9.08
CA SER A 20 -14.80 3.51 -8.72
C SER A 20 -13.54 2.71 -8.35
N VAL A 21 -13.74 1.53 -7.75
CA VAL A 21 -12.61 0.63 -7.45
C VAL A 21 -11.86 0.26 -8.74
N PRO A 22 -12.50 -0.21 -9.82
CA PRO A 22 -11.77 -0.53 -11.06
C PRO A 22 -11.02 0.66 -11.64
N GLU A 23 -11.62 1.84 -11.66
CA GLU A 23 -10.99 3.05 -12.18
C GLU A 23 -9.80 3.48 -11.31
N THR A 24 -9.93 3.35 -9.99
CA THR A 24 -8.85 3.67 -9.05
C THR A 24 -7.67 2.71 -9.25
N VAL A 25 -7.93 1.42 -9.41
CA VAL A 25 -6.88 0.42 -9.68
C VAL A 25 -6.17 0.72 -11.00
N ALA A 26 -6.92 1.03 -12.06
CA ALA A 26 -6.34 1.37 -13.35
C ALA A 26 -5.44 2.61 -13.28
N ARG A 27 -5.89 3.63 -12.54
CA ARG A 27 -5.10 4.85 -12.34
C ARG A 27 -3.83 4.56 -11.53
N LEU A 28 -3.94 3.73 -10.50
CA LEU A 28 -2.78 3.35 -9.67
C LEU A 28 -1.72 2.64 -10.51
N THR A 29 -2.12 1.65 -11.32
CA THR A 29 -1.16 0.94 -12.17
C THR A 29 -0.51 1.86 -13.18
N GLY A 30 -1.25 2.83 -13.73
CA GLY A 30 -0.70 3.86 -14.62
C GLY A 30 0.31 4.77 -13.92
N LEU A 31 0.01 5.21 -12.70
CA LEU A 31 0.92 6.04 -11.91
C LEU A 31 2.20 5.30 -11.55
N LEU A 32 2.10 4.02 -11.19
CA LEU A 32 3.27 3.20 -10.89
C LEU A 32 4.18 3.10 -12.12
N ASN A 33 3.60 2.81 -13.28
CA ASN A 33 4.34 2.73 -14.53
C ASN A 33 5.03 4.07 -14.86
N ALA A 34 4.30 5.18 -14.73
CA ALA A 34 4.84 6.51 -15.03
C ALA A 34 5.99 6.90 -14.09
N ARG A 35 5.99 6.38 -12.87
CA ARG A 35 7.03 6.66 -11.86
C ARG A 35 8.16 5.65 -11.85
N GLY A 36 8.14 4.67 -12.75
CA GLY A 36 9.18 3.63 -12.81
C GLY A 36 9.14 2.69 -11.61
N VAL A 37 8.01 2.57 -10.93
CA VAL A 37 7.83 1.66 -9.80
C VAL A 37 7.34 0.31 -10.33
N LYS A 38 7.94 -0.78 -9.85
CA LYS A 38 7.58 -2.11 -10.32
C LYS A 38 6.24 -2.55 -9.74
N LEU A 39 5.32 -2.92 -10.62
CA LEU A 39 4.09 -3.60 -10.26
C LEU A 39 4.39 -5.09 -10.15
N PHE A 40 4.28 -5.67 -8.94
CA PHE A 40 4.52 -7.09 -8.73
C PHE A 40 3.28 -7.91 -9.09
N THR A 41 2.13 -7.53 -8.57
CA THR A 41 0.88 -8.24 -8.86
C THR A 41 -0.32 -7.41 -8.42
N VAL A 42 -1.46 -7.74 -9.00
CA VAL A 42 -2.77 -7.24 -8.63
C VAL A 42 -3.63 -8.44 -8.25
N ILE A 43 -4.14 -8.47 -7.03
CA ILE A 43 -4.99 -9.56 -6.56
C ILE A 43 -6.41 -9.03 -6.43
N ASP A 44 -7.30 -9.49 -7.31
CA ASP A 44 -8.72 -9.15 -7.26
C ASP A 44 -9.44 -10.15 -6.35
N GLN A 45 -9.57 -9.79 -5.08
CA GLN A 45 -10.19 -10.65 -4.07
C GLN A 45 -11.68 -10.87 -4.35
N GLY A 46 -12.36 -9.88 -4.93
CA GLY A 46 -13.76 -10.01 -5.34
C GLY A 46 -13.93 -11.09 -6.41
N ALA A 47 -13.07 -11.08 -7.43
CA ALA A 47 -13.08 -12.07 -8.49
C ALA A 47 -12.75 -13.48 -7.95
N GLU A 48 -11.78 -13.57 -7.04
CA GLU A 48 -11.44 -14.85 -6.39
C GLU A 48 -12.62 -15.39 -5.59
N ALA A 49 -13.32 -14.52 -4.85
CA ALA A 49 -14.51 -14.92 -4.12
C ALA A 49 -15.60 -15.45 -5.06
N ASN A 50 -15.85 -14.77 -6.18
CA ASN A 50 -16.83 -15.20 -7.18
C ASN A 50 -16.47 -16.57 -7.76
N ALA A 51 -15.21 -16.83 -8.04
CA ALA A 51 -14.74 -18.13 -8.53
C ALA A 51 -14.98 -19.24 -7.53
N ALA A 52 -15.02 -18.92 -6.23
CA ALA A 52 -15.30 -19.88 -5.16
C ALA A 52 -16.82 -19.98 -4.82
N GLY A 53 -17.68 -19.30 -5.59
CA GLY A 53 -19.13 -19.29 -5.35
C GLY A 53 -19.57 -18.37 -4.23
N LEU A 54 -18.72 -17.43 -3.84
CA LEU A 54 -18.98 -16.46 -2.77
C LEU A 54 -19.13 -15.05 -3.33
N THR A 55 -19.65 -14.13 -2.51
CA THR A 55 -19.78 -12.74 -2.89
C THR A 55 -18.97 -11.88 -1.92
N LEU A 56 -18.16 -10.98 -2.48
CA LEU A 56 -17.38 -10.01 -1.73
C LEU A 56 -17.54 -8.65 -2.40
N ARG A 57 -17.60 -7.58 -1.59
CA ARG A 57 -17.49 -6.22 -2.13
C ARG A 57 -16.21 -6.08 -2.96
N ASP A 58 -16.18 -5.13 -3.89
CA ASP A 58 -14.97 -4.89 -4.66
C ASP A 58 -13.79 -4.69 -3.71
N THR A 59 -12.80 -5.54 -3.84
CA THR A 59 -11.62 -5.57 -2.97
C THR A 59 -10.44 -6.03 -3.81
N VAL A 60 -9.48 -5.12 -4.01
CA VAL A 60 -8.31 -5.37 -4.86
C VAL A 60 -7.05 -4.99 -4.09
N LEU A 61 -6.09 -5.90 -4.01
CA LEU A 61 -4.80 -5.65 -3.39
C LEU A 61 -3.76 -5.45 -4.49
N VAL A 62 -3.12 -4.29 -4.50
CA VAL A 62 -2.07 -3.94 -5.47
C VAL A 62 -0.73 -3.97 -4.76
N ILE A 63 0.19 -4.80 -5.25
CA ILE A 63 1.51 -5.03 -4.65
C ILE A 63 2.58 -4.47 -5.59
N PHE A 64 3.38 -3.55 -5.07
CA PHE A 64 4.37 -2.83 -5.86
C PHE A 64 5.58 -2.47 -5.02
N GLY A 65 6.66 -2.11 -5.67
CA GLY A 65 7.85 -1.65 -4.95
C GLY A 65 9.00 -1.31 -5.88
N ASN A 66 10.03 -0.77 -5.26
CA ASN A 66 11.30 -0.47 -5.91
C ASN A 66 12.39 -1.28 -5.22
N PRO A 67 12.99 -2.30 -5.88
CA PRO A 67 14.05 -3.08 -5.26
C PRO A 67 15.22 -2.25 -4.75
N ALA A 68 15.53 -1.14 -5.42
CA ALA A 68 16.60 -0.24 -4.96
C ALA A 68 16.27 0.42 -3.62
N ALA A 69 15.00 0.62 -3.31
CA ALA A 69 14.56 1.18 -2.02
C ALA A 69 14.32 0.08 -0.98
N GLY A 70 13.71 -1.04 -1.37
CA GLY A 70 13.35 -2.12 -0.45
C GLY A 70 14.51 -2.99 0.01
N THR A 71 15.48 -3.22 -0.85
CA THR A 71 16.62 -4.11 -0.54
C THR A 71 17.42 -3.62 0.67
N PRO A 72 17.80 -2.33 0.78
CA PRO A 72 18.49 -1.85 1.98
C PRO A 72 17.68 -2.03 3.28
N VAL A 73 16.36 -1.91 3.19
CA VAL A 73 15.47 -2.11 4.34
C VAL A 73 15.51 -3.58 4.80
N MET A 74 15.40 -4.51 3.86
CA MET A 74 15.42 -5.95 4.17
C MET A 74 16.81 -6.42 4.61
N GLU A 75 17.87 -5.79 4.11
CA GLU A 75 19.24 -6.09 4.53
C GLU A 75 19.44 -5.71 6.01
N ALA A 76 18.94 -4.54 6.40
CA ALA A 76 19.07 -4.06 7.77
C ALA A 76 18.10 -4.75 8.73
N SER A 77 16.91 -5.12 8.24
CA SER A 77 15.86 -5.76 9.04
C SER A 77 15.22 -6.88 8.22
N PRO A 78 15.73 -8.11 8.30
CA PRO A 78 15.25 -9.21 7.46
C PRO A 78 13.76 -9.49 7.56
N LEU A 79 13.16 -9.34 8.74
CA LEU A 79 11.73 -9.58 8.93
C LEU A 79 10.85 -8.52 8.25
N ALA A 80 11.42 -7.37 7.86
CA ALA A 80 10.69 -6.40 7.06
C ALA A 80 10.23 -6.99 5.71
N ALA A 81 10.90 -8.04 5.24
CA ALA A 81 10.49 -8.75 4.03
C ALA A 81 9.10 -9.39 4.13
N LEU A 82 8.56 -9.56 5.34
CA LEU A 82 7.17 -10.00 5.52
C LEU A 82 6.16 -8.92 5.08
N ASP A 83 6.55 -7.66 5.16
CA ASP A 83 5.70 -6.51 4.84
C ASP A 83 6.07 -5.84 3.50
N LEU A 84 7.08 -6.32 2.83
CA LEU A 84 7.50 -5.82 1.52
C LEU A 84 7.27 -6.90 0.47
N PRO A 85 6.95 -6.53 -0.75
CA PRO A 85 6.77 -5.18 -1.30
C PRO A 85 5.63 -4.41 -0.64
N LEU A 86 5.56 -3.11 -0.89
CA LEU A 86 4.46 -2.27 -0.40
C LEU A 86 3.13 -2.69 -1.03
N LYS A 87 2.04 -2.43 -0.32
CA LYS A 87 0.70 -2.83 -0.75
C LYS A 87 -0.28 -1.69 -0.54
N VAL A 88 -1.20 -1.56 -1.49
CA VAL A 88 -2.36 -0.67 -1.38
C VAL A 88 -3.60 -1.51 -1.60
N LEU A 89 -4.55 -1.39 -0.66
CA LEU A 89 -5.87 -2.02 -0.77
C LEU A 89 -6.84 -0.98 -1.34
N VAL A 90 -7.48 -1.33 -2.45
CA VAL A 90 -8.56 -0.52 -3.04
C VAL A 90 -9.86 -1.29 -2.84
N TRP A 91 -10.80 -0.71 -2.12
CA TRP A 91 -11.99 -1.45 -1.71
C TRP A 91 -13.23 -0.56 -1.65
N ALA A 92 -14.41 -1.18 -1.79
CA ALA A 92 -15.68 -0.49 -1.77
C ALA A 92 -16.30 -0.52 -0.37
N ASP A 93 -16.60 0.66 0.15
CA ASP A 93 -17.41 0.82 1.34
C ASP A 93 -18.73 1.46 0.92
N GLY A 94 -19.73 0.61 0.61
CA GLY A 94 -20.93 1.06 -0.04
C GLY A 94 -20.61 1.72 -1.39
N PRO A 95 -21.11 2.94 -1.65
CA PRO A 95 -20.83 3.65 -2.90
C PRO A 95 -19.45 4.32 -2.95
N GLN A 96 -18.70 4.31 -1.83
CA GLN A 96 -17.44 5.01 -1.70
C GLN A 96 -16.26 4.05 -1.90
N ALA A 97 -15.42 4.30 -2.90
CA ALA A 97 -14.15 3.61 -3.02
C ALA A 97 -13.13 4.21 -2.05
N LYS A 98 -12.40 3.34 -1.38
CA LYS A 98 -11.38 3.71 -0.40
C LYS A 98 -10.05 3.09 -0.76
N VAL A 99 -8.97 3.80 -0.39
CA VAL A 99 -7.58 3.38 -0.59
C VAL A 99 -6.94 3.28 0.79
N SER A 100 -6.47 2.10 1.15
CA SER A 100 -5.93 1.85 2.49
C SER A 100 -4.56 1.21 2.40
N TYR A 101 -3.67 1.59 3.32
CA TYR A 101 -2.33 1.02 3.41
C TYR A 101 -1.75 1.24 4.80
N TYR A 102 -0.78 0.41 5.19
CA TYR A 102 -0.02 0.63 6.41
C TYR A 102 0.90 1.83 6.22
N SER A 103 0.88 2.76 7.17
CA SER A 103 1.74 3.95 7.08
C SER A 103 3.21 3.56 7.11
N PRO A 104 4.09 4.34 6.45
CA PRO A 104 5.53 4.14 6.57
C PRO A 104 6.00 4.18 8.03
N ALA A 105 5.40 5.05 8.85
CA ALA A 105 5.71 5.13 10.28
C ALA A 105 5.34 3.83 11.02
N ALA A 106 4.21 3.19 10.65
CA ALA A 106 3.81 1.90 11.22
C ALA A 106 4.83 0.81 10.89
N LEU A 107 5.27 0.74 9.63
CA LEU A 107 6.27 -0.24 9.21
C LEU A 107 7.62 0.03 9.90
N ALA A 108 8.01 1.30 10.03
CA ALA A 108 9.24 1.68 10.73
C ALA A 108 9.19 1.27 12.20
N ALA A 109 8.05 1.49 12.87
CA ALA A 109 7.88 1.08 14.26
C ALA A 109 7.91 -0.44 14.40
N ARG A 110 7.22 -1.16 13.50
CA ARG A 110 7.14 -2.63 13.52
C ARG A 110 8.50 -3.29 13.36
N HIS A 111 9.35 -2.75 12.49
CA HIS A 111 10.65 -3.33 12.15
C HIS A 111 11.83 -2.54 12.71
N GLN A 112 11.58 -1.55 13.56
CA GLN A 112 12.62 -0.75 14.21
C GLN A 112 13.58 -0.12 13.19
N LEU A 113 13.03 0.44 12.12
CA LEU A 113 13.83 1.04 11.05
C LEU A 113 14.35 2.41 11.46
N SER A 114 15.58 2.73 11.01
CA SER A 114 16.13 4.08 11.14
C SER A 114 15.31 5.07 10.30
N ALA A 115 15.47 6.37 10.58
CA ALA A 115 14.80 7.41 9.81
C ALA A 115 15.16 7.34 8.32
N ASP A 116 16.41 7.05 7.99
CA ASP A 116 16.88 6.93 6.60
C ASP A 116 16.19 5.76 5.88
N LEU A 117 16.05 4.62 6.56
CA LEU A 117 15.38 3.44 5.98
C LEU A 117 13.88 3.67 5.88
N ALA A 118 13.26 4.28 6.89
CA ALA A 118 11.84 4.61 6.85
C ALA A 118 11.51 5.55 5.68
N ALA A 119 12.40 6.51 5.39
CA ALA A 119 12.23 7.43 4.28
C ALA A 119 12.16 6.72 2.92
N LYS A 120 12.79 5.55 2.78
CA LYS A 120 12.73 4.77 1.54
C LYS A 120 11.34 4.19 1.27
N LEU A 121 10.49 4.11 2.28
CA LEU A 121 9.12 3.61 2.18
C LEU A 121 8.09 4.74 2.07
N ALA A 122 8.52 6.00 2.18
CA ALA A 122 7.62 7.14 2.34
C ALA A 122 6.91 7.56 1.04
N SER A 123 7.34 7.08 -0.13
CA SER A 123 6.76 7.46 -1.42
C SER A 123 5.29 7.07 -1.58
N ILE A 124 4.79 6.15 -0.77
CA ILE A 124 3.39 5.70 -0.81
C ILE A 124 2.42 6.83 -0.46
N GLY A 125 2.82 7.78 0.38
CA GLY A 125 2.00 8.94 0.73
C GLY A 125 1.72 9.83 -0.48
N PRO A 126 2.75 10.42 -1.12
CA PRO A 126 2.56 11.21 -2.34
C PRO A 126 1.93 10.44 -3.49
N LEU A 127 2.25 9.15 -3.65
CA LEU A 127 1.65 8.30 -4.67
C LEU A 127 0.13 8.21 -4.50
N THR A 128 -0.33 7.93 -3.29
CA THR A 128 -1.77 7.81 -3.01
C THR A 128 -2.47 9.16 -3.01
N ASP A 129 -1.79 10.25 -2.66
CA ASP A 129 -2.33 11.59 -2.82
C ASP A 129 -2.60 11.90 -4.29
N ALA A 130 -1.67 11.54 -5.18
CA ALA A 130 -1.85 11.69 -6.62
C ALA A 130 -2.98 10.79 -7.13
N LEU A 131 -3.09 9.57 -6.58
CA LEU A 131 -4.10 8.60 -6.96
C LEU A 131 -5.52 9.11 -6.73
N ILE A 132 -5.75 9.76 -5.59
CA ILE A 132 -7.09 10.24 -5.21
C ILE A 132 -7.37 11.68 -5.67
N ALA A 133 -6.42 12.32 -6.34
CA ALA A 133 -6.64 13.66 -6.88
C ALA A 133 -7.78 13.64 -7.91
N PRO A 134 -8.57 14.74 -8.00
CA PRO A 134 -9.69 14.83 -8.94
C PRO A 134 -9.27 14.65 -10.40
#